data_95f80f0647947708c6d45df86388843d
#
_entry.id   95f80f0647947708c6d45df86388843d
#
_cell.length_a   1.000
_cell.length_b   1.000
_cell.length_c   1.000
_cell.angle_alpha   90.00
_cell.angle_beta   90.00
_cell.angle_gamma   90.00
#
_symmetry.space_group_name_H-M   'P 1'
#
loop_
_entity.id
_entity.type
_entity.pdbx_description
1 polymer ?
#
loop_
_entity_poly.entity_id
_entity_poly.type
_entity_poly.pdbx_seq_one_letter_code
_entity_poly.pdbx_strand_id
1 'polypeptide(L)'
;MTVIREIRSEEISVLDDFLYEAIFIPKGVEPPPRSIIEQEDLQVYVRGFGEEPHDHCLVAEVDGKIAGAVWVRIMNDYGHVDDQTPSLAISLYPEYRGQGIGTQLLNQMLDMLRRKGYPQVSLSVQKENYALRMYQKAGFETVEERGEEVLMVVRM
;
A
#
# COMPACT_ATOMS: atom_id res chain seq x y z
N MET A 1 -19.19 -4.86 10.87
CA MET A 1 -18.20 -5.96 10.85
C MET A 1 -17.20 -5.75 9.75
N THR A 2 -15.92 -5.94 10.04
CA THR A 2 -14.84 -5.79 9.06
C THR A 2 -14.39 -7.16 8.57
N VAL A 3 -14.37 -7.33 7.25
CA VAL A 3 -13.90 -8.56 6.60
C VAL A 3 -12.73 -8.19 5.70
N ILE A 4 -11.62 -8.93 5.81
CA ILE A 4 -10.48 -8.73 4.93
C ILE A 4 -10.41 -9.93 3.99
N ARG A 5 -10.37 -9.65 2.69
CA ARG A 5 -10.41 -10.66 1.63
C ARG A 5 -9.62 -10.21 0.42
N GLU A 6 -9.34 -11.16 -0.47
CA GLU A 6 -8.69 -10.80 -1.73
C GLU A 6 -9.64 -9.99 -2.60
N ILE A 7 -9.07 -9.05 -3.38
CA ILE A 7 -9.82 -8.25 -4.32
C ILE A 7 -10.34 -9.14 -5.46
N ARG A 8 -11.54 -8.82 -5.94
CA ARG A 8 -12.11 -9.53 -7.11
C ARG A 8 -11.74 -8.78 -8.39
N SER A 9 -11.69 -9.50 -9.51
CA SER A 9 -11.30 -8.90 -10.79
C SER A 9 -12.16 -7.71 -11.19
N GLU A 10 -13.46 -7.77 -10.91
CA GLU A 10 -14.38 -6.67 -11.22
C GLU A 10 -14.22 -5.45 -10.31
N GLU A 11 -13.44 -5.60 -9.24
CA GLU A 11 -13.21 -4.52 -8.27
C GLU A 11 -11.88 -3.78 -8.48
N ILE A 12 -11.03 -4.26 -9.39
CA ILE A 12 -9.67 -3.73 -9.53
C ILE A 12 -9.64 -2.23 -9.79
N SER A 13 -10.64 -1.68 -10.46
CA SER A 13 -10.71 -0.24 -10.71
C SER A 13 -10.77 0.61 -9.43
N VAL A 14 -11.15 0.02 -8.30
CA VAL A 14 -11.18 0.73 -7.02
C VAL A 14 -9.77 1.12 -6.56
N LEU A 15 -8.74 0.46 -7.08
CA LEU A 15 -7.36 0.81 -6.75
C LEU A 15 -6.97 2.22 -7.20
N ASP A 16 -7.64 2.79 -8.18
CA ASP A 16 -7.42 4.18 -8.55
C ASP A 16 -7.75 5.11 -7.38
N ASP A 17 -8.85 4.84 -6.67
CA ASP A 17 -9.23 5.60 -5.49
C ASP A 17 -8.17 5.46 -4.40
N PHE A 18 -7.72 4.23 -4.15
CA PHE A 18 -6.76 3.97 -3.07
C PHE A 18 -5.35 4.47 -3.44
N LEU A 19 -5.01 4.51 -4.72
CA LEU A 19 -3.79 5.16 -5.16
C LEU A 19 -3.82 6.64 -4.80
N TYR A 20 -4.94 7.32 -5.08
CA TYR A 20 -5.10 8.72 -4.72
C TYR A 20 -5.03 8.91 -3.20
N GLU A 21 -5.74 8.08 -2.45
CA GLU A 21 -5.77 8.17 -0.98
C GLU A 21 -4.42 7.85 -0.34
N ALA A 22 -3.54 7.14 -1.05
CA ALA A 22 -2.20 6.82 -0.56
C ALA A 22 -1.22 7.98 -0.65
N ILE A 23 -1.57 9.04 -1.39
CA ILE A 23 -0.71 10.20 -1.52
C ILE A 23 -0.68 10.95 -0.18
N PHE A 24 0.53 11.12 0.38
CA PHE A 24 0.69 11.86 1.63
C PHE A 24 0.52 13.35 1.38
N ILE A 25 -0.39 13.99 2.14
CA ILE A 25 -0.62 15.42 2.07
C ILE A 25 -0.09 16.04 3.36
N PRO A 26 0.99 16.84 3.28
CA PRO A 26 1.51 17.52 4.47
C PRO A 26 0.46 18.46 5.07
N LYS A 27 0.54 18.65 6.38
CA LYS A 27 -0.38 19.55 7.08
C LYS A 27 -0.32 20.94 6.49
N GLY A 28 -1.48 21.52 6.20
CA GLY A 28 -1.58 22.88 5.63
C GLY A 28 -1.44 22.95 4.13
N VAL A 29 -1.25 21.80 3.45
CA VAL A 29 -1.13 21.73 1.98
C VAL A 29 -2.45 21.24 1.42
N GLU A 30 -2.91 21.86 0.33
CA GLU A 30 -4.13 21.43 -0.35
C GLU A 30 -3.89 20.09 -1.07
N PRO A 31 -4.87 19.18 -1.07
CA PRO A 31 -4.76 17.94 -1.84
C PRO A 31 -4.60 18.25 -3.33
N PRO A 32 -3.77 17.47 -4.05
CA PRO A 32 -3.65 17.63 -5.50
C PRO A 32 -4.95 17.20 -6.19
N PRO A 33 -5.16 17.62 -7.45
CA PRO A 33 -6.33 17.17 -8.20
C PRO A 33 -6.26 15.67 -8.45
N ARG A 34 -7.42 15.03 -8.62
CA ARG A 34 -7.53 13.59 -8.86
C ARG A 34 -6.68 13.15 -10.05
N SER A 35 -6.53 14.00 -11.05
CA SER A 35 -5.75 13.68 -12.26
C SER A 35 -4.27 13.40 -12.00
N ILE A 36 -3.76 13.71 -10.81
CA ILE A 36 -2.36 13.42 -10.48
C ILE A 36 -2.04 11.93 -10.60
N ILE A 37 -3.02 11.06 -10.37
CA ILE A 37 -2.80 9.61 -10.46
C ILE A 37 -2.51 9.14 -11.89
N GLU A 38 -2.77 9.97 -12.89
CA GLU A 38 -2.50 9.62 -14.29
C GLU A 38 -1.02 9.72 -14.64
N GLN A 39 -0.18 10.31 -13.77
CA GLN A 39 1.26 10.39 -13.99
C GLN A 39 1.88 8.99 -13.96
N GLU A 40 2.91 8.79 -14.81
CA GLU A 40 3.53 7.46 -14.97
C GLU A 40 4.13 6.92 -13.68
N ASP A 41 4.72 7.76 -12.85
CA ASP A 41 5.32 7.34 -11.60
C ASP A 41 4.29 6.87 -10.57
N LEU A 42 3.02 7.21 -10.75
CA LEU A 42 1.93 6.72 -9.92
C LEU A 42 1.17 5.58 -10.59
N GLN A 43 0.99 5.63 -11.92
CA GLN A 43 0.31 4.56 -12.64
C GLN A 43 1.00 3.21 -12.51
N VAL A 44 2.31 3.20 -12.27
CA VAL A 44 3.07 1.95 -12.07
C VAL A 44 2.47 1.10 -10.95
N TYR A 45 1.82 1.71 -9.97
CA TYR A 45 1.21 0.99 -8.85
C TYR A 45 -0.05 0.21 -9.22
N VAL A 46 -0.77 0.62 -10.26
CA VAL A 46 -2.11 0.07 -10.55
C VAL A 46 -2.33 -0.36 -11.99
N ARG A 47 -1.53 0.12 -12.94
CA ARG A 47 -1.74 -0.19 -14.37
C ARG A 47 -1.64 -1.69 -14.61
N GLY A 48 -2.69 -2.26 -15.20
CA GLY A 48 -2.72 -3.69 -15.49
C GLY A 48 -2.68 -4.58 -14.26
N PHE A 49 -3.13 -4.08 -13.12
CA PHE A 49 -3.06 -4.84 -11.87
C PHE A 49 -3.82 -6.16 -12.00
N GLY A 50 -3.19 -7.23 -11.51
CA GLY A 50 -3.71 -8.59 -11.59
C GLY A 50 -3.12 -9.40 -12.74
N GLU A 51 -2.41 -8.75 -13.66
CA GLU A 51 -1.82 -9.44 -14.82
C GLU A 51 -0.45 -10.05 -14.53
N GLU A 52 0.25 -9.55 -13.51
CA GLU A 52 1.57 -10.05 -13.15
C GLU A 52 1.49 -11.08 -12.01
N PRO A 53 2.39 -12.09 -11.99
CA PRO A 53 2.30 -13.16 -10.99
C PRO A 53 2.52 -12.71 -9.56
N HIS A 54 3.14 -11.56 -9.34
CA HIS A 54 3.41 -11.03 -8.00
C HIS A 54 2.44 -9.93 -7.60
N ASP A 55 1.36 -9.73 -8.36
CA ASP A 55 0.31 -8.78 -8.01
C ASP A 55 -0.63 -9.42 -7.00
N HIS A 56 -0.66 -8.88 -5.77
CA HIS A 56 -1.56 -9.37 -4.71
C HIS A 56 -2.23 -8.18 -4.04
N CYS A 57 -3.51 -8.31 -3.78
CA CYS A 57 -4.27 -7.25 -3.13
C CYS A 57 -5.31 -7.82 -2.17
N LEU A 58 -5.35 -7.25 -0.96
CA LEU A 58 -6.41 -7.51 -0.01
C LEU A 58 -7.21 -6.23 0.18
N VAL A 59 -8.52 -6.36 0.30
CA VAL A 59 -9.41 -5.24 0.60
C VAL A 59 -10.09 -5.47 1.95
N ALA A 60 -10.38 -4.38 2.63
CA ALA A 60 -11.19 -4.41 3.85
C ALA A 60 -12.60 -4.00 3.49
N GLU A 61 -13.56 -4.86 3.82
CA GLU A 61 -14.97 -4.61 3.60
C GLU A 61 -15.63 -4.34 4.94
N VAL A 62 -16.28 -3.19 5.07
CA VAL A 62 -16.97 -2.79 6.29
C VAL A 62 -18.44 -2.64 5.94
N ASP A 63 -19.27 -3.47 6.55
CA ASP A 63 -20.72 -3.48 6.33
C ASP A 63 -21.09 -3.51 4.83
N GLY A 64 -20.36 -4.35 4.08
CA GLY A 64 -20.60 -4.56 2.66
C GLY A 64 -19.97 -3.56 1.72
N LYS A 65 -19.19 -2.60 2.23
CA LYS A 65 -18.51 -1.57 1.42
C LYS A 65 -17.01 -1.68 1.55
N ILE A 66 -16.30 -1.51 0.43
CA ILE A 66 -14.84 -1.51 0.46
C ILE A 66 -14.35 -0.23 1.14
N ALA A 67 -13.62 -0.40 2.23
CA ALA A 67 -13.13 0.71 3.05
C ALA A 67 -11.67 1.05 2.76
N GLY A 68 -10.89 0.10 2.31
CA GLY A 68 -9.47 0.29 2.05
C GLY A 68 -8.86 -0.91 1.35
N ALA A 69 -7.60 -0.76 0.96
CA ALA A 69 -6.85 -1.80 0.28
C ALA A 69 -5.38 -1.76 0.67
N VAL A 70 -4.77 -2.94 0.66
CA VAL A 70 -3.32 -3.10 0.70
C VAL A 70 -2.94 -3.94 -0.52
N TRP A 71 -1.92 -3.51 -1.25
CA TRP A 71 -1.50 -4.27 -2.43
C TRP A 71 -0.01 -4.22 -2.60
N VAL A 72 0.50 -5.23 -3.27
CA VAL A 72 1.91 -5.35 -3.60
C VAL A 72 2.06 -5.73 -5.05
N ARG A 73 3.16 -5.32 -5.65
CA ARG A 73 3.61 -5.78 -6.95
C ARG A 73 5.11 -5.53 -7.06
N ILE A 74 5.75 -6.25 -7.95
CA ILE A 74 7.15 -5.98 -8.27
C ILE A 74 7.17 -4.99 -9.42
N MET A 75 7.63 -3.77 -9.12
CA MET A 75 7.54 -2.65 -10.05
C MET A 75 8.68 -1.68 -9.78
N ASN A 76 8.99 -0.86 -10.78
CA ASN A 76 10.03 0.15 -10.64
C ASN A 76 9.42 1.44 -10.06
N ASP A 77 9.13 1.41 -8.77
CA ASP A 77 8.52 2.51 -8.02
C ASP A 77 9.49 3.12 -7.01
N TYR A 78 8.98 4.02 -6.17
CA TYR A 78 9.77 4.66 -5.11
C TYR A 78 10.27 3.66 -4.07
N GLY A 79 9.56 2.56 -3.86
CA GLY A 79 9.91 1.51 -2.91
C GLY A 79 10.69 0.35 -3.50
N HIS A 80 11.09 0.44 -4.77
CA HIS A 80 11.77 -0.68 -5.44
C HIS A 80 13.14 -0.98 -4.83
N VAL A 81 13.38 -2.26 -4.54
CA VAL A 81 14.64 -2.76 -4.03
C VAL A 81 15.28 -3.70 -5.05
N ASP A 82 14.56 -4.74 -5.45
CA ASP A 82 15.03 -5.71 -6.46
C ASP A 82 13.82 -6.44 -7.07
N ASP A 83 14.10 -7.34 -8.01
CA ASP A 83 13.05 -8.04 -8.76
C ASP A 83 12.42 -9.21 -7.98
N GLN A 84 12.82 -9.43 -6.73
CA GLN A 84 12.27 -10.48 -5.87
C GLN A 84 11.53 -9.91 -4.66
N THR A 85 11.52 -8.59 -4.51
CA THR A 85 10.93 -7.90 -3.37
C THR A 85 9.73 -7.09 -3.84
N PRO A 86 8.50 -7.53 -3.51
CA PRO A 86 7.34 -6.72 -3.86
C PRO A 86 7.31 -5.42 -3.05
N SER A 87 6.87 -4.36 -3.71
CA SER A 87 6.64 -3.06 -3.07
C SER A 87 5.20 -2.96 -2.62
N LEU A 88 4.99 -2.42 -1.44
CA LEU A 88 3.67 -2.37 -0.80
C LEU A 88 3.09 -0.96 -0.80
N ALA A 89 1.80 -0.87 -1.07
CA ALA A 89 1.00 0.34 -0.90
C ALA A 89 -0.25 0.00 -0.10
N ILE A 90 -0.72 0.95 0.70
CA ILE A 90 -1.90 0.75 1.53
C ILE A 90 -2.59 2.09 1.74
N SER A 91 -3.91 2.11 1.66
CA SER A 91 -4.68 3.28 2.03
C SER A 91 -6.12 2.92 2.38
N LEU A 92 -6.81 3.86 3.00
CA LEU A 92 -8.21 3.76 3.38
C LEU A 92 -8.91 5.04 2.95
N TYR A 93 -10.20 4.94 2.66
CA TYR A 93 -11.00 6.16 2.57
C TYR A 93 -10.96 6.90 3.91
N PRO A 94 -10.96 8.25 3.89
CA PRO A 94 -10.77 9.02 5.12
C PRO A 94 -11.70 8.66 6.28
N GLU A 95 -12.97 8.35 5.99
CA GLU A 95 -13.97 8.03 7.02
C GLU A 95 -13.66 6.74 7.79
N TYR A 96 -12.77 5.89 7.28
CA TYR A 96 -12.42 4.62 7.92
C TYR A 96 -11.06 4.65 8.62
N ARG A 97 -10.37 5.79 8.58
CA ARG A 97 -9.04 5.92 9.21
C ARG A 97 -9.14 5.97 10.73
N GLY A 98 -8.06 5.58 11.40
CA GLY A 98 -8.00 5.65 12.86
C GLY A 98 -8.77 4.59 13.61
N GLN A 99 -9.18 3.51 12.95
CA GLN A 99 -9.99 2.44 13.54
C GLN A 99 -9.28 1.08 13.56
N GLY A 100 -8.00 1.04 13.23
CA GLY A 100 -7.22 -0.19 13.23
C GLY A 100 -7.33 -1.05 11.97
N ILE A 101 -8.12 -0.62 10.98
CA ILE A 101 -8.31 -1.38 9.74
C ILE A 101 -7.02 -1.49 8.94
N GLY A 102 -6.25 -0.40 8.85
CA GLY A 102 -4.97 -0.40 8.15
C GLY A 102 -4.00 -1.40 8.74
N THR A 103 -3.93 -1.48 10.06
CA THR A 103 -3.08 -2.44 10.75
C THR A 103 -3.50 -3.87 10.43
N GLN A 104 -4.80 -4.15 10.41
CA GLN A 104 -5.31 -5.47 10.04
C GLN A 104 -4.96 -5.84 8.60
N LEU A 105 -5.15 -4.91 7.66
CA LEU A 105 -4.80 -5.11 6.25
C LEU A 105 -3.30 -5.42 6.11
N LEU A 106 -2.47 -4.60 6.73
CA LEU A 106 -1.02 -4.77 6.65
C LEU A 106 -0.59 -6.13 7.19
N ASN A 107 -1.04 -6.48 8.39
CA ASN A 107 -0.65 -7.74 9.02
C ASN A 107 -1.10 -8.95 8.20
N GLN A 108 -2.33 -8.92 7.66
CA GLN A 108 -2.81 -10.04 6.86
C GLN A 108 -2.08 -10.15 5.52
N MET A 109 -1.72 -9.02 4.90
CA MET A 109 -0.91 -9.06 3.68
C MET A 109 0.46 -9.68 3.97
N LEU A 110 1.12 -9.26 5.04
CA LEU A 110 2.43 -9.81 5.38
C LEU A 110 2.34 -11.30 5.69
N ASP A 111 1.30 -11.74 6.39
CA ASP A 111 1.09 -13.18 6.65
C ASP A 111 0.90 -13.95 5.35
N MET A 112 0.13 -13.43 4.42
CA MET A 112 -0.09 -14.08 3.13
C MET A 112 1.21 -14.19 2.34
N LEU A 113 2.00 -13.12 2.29
CA LEU A 113 3.27 -13.12 1.56
C LEU A 113 4.29 -14.06 2.20
N ARG A 114 4.30 -14.13 3.53
CA ARG A 114 5.17 -15.06 4.25
C ARG A 114 4.82 -16.52 3.89
N ARG A 115 3.53 -16.83 3.86
CA ARG A 115 3.07 -18.19 3.47
C ARG A 115 3.39 -18.50 2.01
N LYS A 116 3.45 -17.51 1.15
CA LYS A 116 3.79 -17.68 -0.27
C LYS A 116 5.30 -17.77 -0.51
N GLY A 117 6.11 -17.56 0.52
CA GLY A 117 7.56 -17.71 0.43
C GLY A 117 8.34 -16.48 0.01
N TYR A 118 7.74 -15.31 0.04
CA TYR A 118 8.47 -14.08 -0.27
C TYR A 118 9.51 -13.79 0.81
N PRO A 119 10.76 -13.45 0.44
CA PRO A 119 11.82 -13.25 1.44
C PRO A 119 11.71 -11.92 2.17
N GLN A 120 11.13 -10.90 1.54
CA GLN A 120 10.99 -9.57 2.12
C GLN A 120 9.98 -8.74 1.34
N VAL A 121 9.58 -7.63 1.94
CA VAL A 121 8.66 -6.65 1.33
C VAL A 121 9.21 -5.26 1.59
N SER A 122 9.11 -4.37 0.62
CA SER A 122 9.58 -2.98 0.75
C SER A 122 8.44 -1.99 0.62
N LEU A 123 8.68 -0.78 1.09
CA LEU A 123 7.80 0.36 0.85
C LEU A 123 8.59 1.67 0.95
N SER A 124 8.03 2.72 0.37
CA SER A 124 8.52 4.08 0.54
C SER A 124 7.47 4.87 1.31
N VAL A 125 7.90 5.67 2.28
CA VAL A 125 6.98 6.46 3.09
C VAL A 125 7.60 7.80 3.43
N GLN A 126 6.79 8.85 3.47
CA GLN A 126 7.23 10.18 3.89
C GLN A 126 7.54 10.16 5.38
N LYS A 127 8.63 10.82 5.79
CA LYS A 127 9.04 10.87 7.20
C LYS A 127 7.96 11.45 8.11
N GLU A 128 7.18 12.40 7.61
CA GLU A 128 6.12 13.05 8.38
C GLU A 128 4.81 12.26 8.40
N ASN A 129 4.72 11.18 7.63
CA ASN A 129 3.51 10.38 7.57
C ASN A 129 3.35 9.58 8.87
N TYR A 130 2.20 9.73 9.52
CA TYR A 130 1.91 9.00 10.76
C TYR A 130 1.90 7.48 10.56
N ALA A 131 1.70 6.99 9.34
CA ALA A 131 1.73 5.56 9.02
C ALA A 131 3.11 4.93 9.26
N LEU A 132 4.16 5.74 9.35
CA LEU A 132 5.51 5.27 9.64
C LEU A 132 5.54 4.38 10.89
N ARG A 133 4.81 4.77 11.94
CA ARG A 133 4.75 4.00 13.19
C ARG A 133 4.06 2.65 12.99
N MET A 134 3.02 2.61 12.16
CA MET A 134 2.32 1.37 11.84
C MET A 134 3.27 0.39 11.14
N TYR A 135 4.08 0.90 10.22
CA TYR A 135 5.06 0.06 9.52
C TYR A 135 6.14 -0.43 10.48
N GLN A 136 6.65 0.43 11.35
CA GLN A 136 7.66 0.03 12.34
C GLN A 136 7.13 -1.07 13.26
N LYS A 137 5.89 -0.94 13.73
CA LYS A 137 5.27 -1.96 14.58
C LYS A 137 5.09 -3.29 13.88
N ALA A 138 4.93 -3.27 12.55
CA ALA A 138 4.81 -4.48 11.75
C ALA A 138 6.17 -5.14 11.45
N GLY A 139 7.27 -4.48 11.81
CA GLY A 139 8.61 -5.02 11.64
C GLY A 139 9.42 -4.37 10.54
N PHE A 140 8.87 -3.37 9.85
CA PHE A 140 9.63 -2.64 8.82
C PHE A 140 10.74 -1.81 9.46
N GLU A 141 11.91 -1.83 8.82
CA GLU A 141 13.06 -1.05 9.24
C GLU A 141 13.49 -0.13 8.10
N THR A 142 13.96 1.06 8.45
CA THR A 142 14.49 2.00 7.46
C THR A 142 15.83 1.50 6.96
N VAL A 143 15.95 1.31 5.66
CA VAL A 143 17.21 0.88 5.01
C VAL A 143 17.89 2.00 4.25
N GLU A 144 17.17 3.06 3.89
CA GLU A 144 17.72 4.20 3.18
C GLU A 144 16.88 5.44 3.44
N GLU A 145 17.52 6.58 3.59
CA GLU A 145 16.86 7.87 3.65
C GLU A 145 17.04 8.60 2.32
N ARG A 146 15.96 9.14 1.78
CA ARG A 146 15.92 9.82 0.49
C ARG A 146 15.20 11.17 0.65
N GLY A 147 15.88 12.15 1.25
CA GLY A 147 15.28 13.45 1.52
C GLY A 147 14.14 13.35 2.51
N GLU A 148 12.93 13.70 2.08
CA GLU A 148 11.73 13.64 2.92
C GLU A 148 11.13 12.24 3.04
N GLU A 149 11.67 11.26 2.30
CA GLU A 149 11.16 9.89 2.28
C GLU A 149 12.17 8.93 2.87
N VAL A 150 11.66 7.80 3.36
CA VAL A 150 12.50 6.67 3.76
C VAL A 150 12.05 5.42 3.02
N LEU A 151 13.03 4.60 2.65
CA LEU A 151 12.80 3.27 2.11
C LEU A 151 12.84 2.29 3.27
N MET A 152 11.79 1.51 3.43
CA MET A 152 11.69 0.54 4.52
C MET A 152 11.53 -0.87 3.97
N VAL A 153 12.05 -1.84 4.71
CA VAL A 153 11.98 -3.26 4.35
C VAL A 153 11.62 -4.06 5.60
N VAL A 154 10.75 -5.05 5.43
CA VAL A 154 10.50 -6.08 6.43
C VAL A 154 10.98 -7.41 5.85
N ARG A 155 11.78 -8.12 6.62
CA ARG A 155 12.25 -9.47 6.26
C ARG A 155 11.32 -10.50 6.86
N MET A 156 11.02 -11.52 6.07
CA MET A 156 10.07 -12.57 6.47
C MET A 156 10.75 -13.73 7.19
#